data_3d5a42605eab9f81d369d544663b92d9
#
_entry.id   3d5a42605eab9f81d369d544663b92d9
#
_cell.length_a   1.000
_cell.length_b   1.000
_cell.length_c   1.000
_cell.angle_alpha   90.00
_cell.angle_beta   90.00
_cell.angle_gamma   90.00
#
_symmetry.space_group_name_H-M   'P 1'
#
loop_
_entity.id
_entity.type
_entity.pdbx_description
1 polymer ?
#
loop_
_entity_poly.entity_id
_entity_poly.type
_entity_poly.pdbx_seq_one_letter_code
_entity_poly.pdbx_strand_id
1 'polypeptide(L)'
;MPIKSRAVVIPRRNTVELRTVQVLDPRPGDVLVRTAYTSISAGTERMLLDGRMPHPALLFPVVPGYETVGQVVQVGAKAPKELLGQWVYVGGARCFR
;
A
#
# COMPACT_ATOMS: atom_id res chain seq x y z
N MET A 1 16.15 -2.46 -9.15
CA MET A 1 16.59 -2.36 -7.75
C MET A 1 15.36 -2.33 -6.86
N PRO A 2 15.28 -3.22 -5.87
CA PRO A 2 14.15 -3.17 -4.92
C PRO A 2 14.22 -1.89 -4.09
N ILE A 3 13.07 -1.31 -3.87
CA ILE A 3 12.93 -0.12 -3.05
C ILE A 3 12.52 -0.56 -1.65
N LYS A 4 13.20 -0.06 -0.63
CA LYS A 4 12.81 -0.28 0.76
C LYS A 4 11.99 0.90 1.25
N SER A 5 10.97 0.61 2.02
CA SER A 5 10.11 1.64 2.61
C SER A 5 9.74 1.23 4.03
N ARG A 6 9.37 2.21 4.84
CA ARG A 6 8.87 1.93 6.19
C ARG A 6 7.35 1.82 6.11
N ALA A 7 6.81 0.86 6.82
CA ALA A 7 5.37 0.63 6.84
C ALA A 7 4.90 0.24 8.24
N VAL A 8 3.69 0.66 8.57
CA VAL A 8 2.97 0.13 9.71
C VAL A 8 2.45 -1.24 9.31
N VAL A 9 2.77 -2.26 10.08
CA VAL A 9 2.39 -3.64 9.80
C VAL A 9 1.60 -4.19 10.98
N ILE A 10 0.52 -4.89 10.71
CA ILE A 10 -0.21 -5.69 11.68
C ILE A 10 0.19 -7.14 11.43
N PRO A 11 1.16 -7.69 12.19
CA PRO A 11 1.64 -9.05 11.94
C PRO A 11 0.68 -10.12 12.41
N ARG A 12 -0.16 -9.79 13.39
CA ARG A 12 -1.18 -10.64 13.96
C ARG A 12 -2.19 -9.78 14.71
N ARG A 13 -3.28 -10.39 15.14
CA ARG A 13 -4.35 -9.67 15.86
C ARG A 13 -3.81 -8.83 17.02
N ASN A 14 -4.28 -7.60 17.10
CA ASN A 14 -3.97 -6.65 18.18
C ASN A 14 -2.49 -6.31 18.36
N THR A 15 -1.68 -6.52 17.33
CA THR A 15 -0.26 -6.17 17.34
C THR A 15 0.06 -5.24 16.19
N VAL A 16 0.77 -4.15 16.48
CA VAL A 16 1.18 -3.15 15.48
C VAL A 16 2.69 -2.99 15.57
N GLU A 17 3.35 -3.01 14.44
CA GLU A 17 4.80 -2.82 14.35
C GLU A 17 5.14 -1.84 13.23
N LEU A 18 6.22 -1.10 13.39
CA LEU A 18 6.82 -0.34 12.30
C LEU A 18 7.95 -1.18 11.73
N ARG A 19 7.88 -1.51 10.45
CA ARG A 19 8.87 -2.36 9.79
C ARG A 19 9.40 -1.70 8.53
N THR A 20 10.63 -2.07 8.18
CA THR A 20 11.14 -1.82 6.83
C THR A 20 10.64 -2.95 5.93
N VAL A 21 9.97 -2.60 4.86
CA VAL A 21 9.44 -3.55 3.89
C VAL A 21 10.08 -3.30 2.52
N GLN A 22 10.11 -4.35 1.72
CA GLN A 22 10.58 -4.24 0.34
C GLN A 22 9.37 -4.03 -0.56
N VAL A 23 9.37 -2.91 -1.29
CA VAL A 23 8.32 -2.60 -2.24
C VAL A 23 8.55 -3.42 -3.51
N LEU A 24 7.51 -4.03 -4.02
CA LEU A 24 7.57 -4.82 -5.25
C LEU A 24 7.87 -3.93 -6.44
N ASP A 25 8.67 -4.43 -7.37
CA ASP A 25 8.88 -3.74 -8.64
C ASP A 25 7.57 -3.67 -9.43
N PRO A 26 7.33 -2.57 -10.15
CA PRO A 26 6.14 -2.48 -11.00
C PRO A 26 6.13 -3.58 -12.06
N ARG A 27 5.01 -4.26 -12.21
CA ARG A 27 4.77 -5.14 -13.36
C ARG A 27 4.52 -4.27 -14.60
N PRO A 28 4.48 -4.86 -15.82
CA PRO A 28 4.31 -4.05 -17.02
C PRO A 28 3.12 -3.10 -17.03
N GLY A 29 1.99 -3.48 -16.43
CA GLY A 29 0.81 -2.63 -16.34
C GLY A 29 0.73 -1.74 -15.11
N ASP A 30 1.74 -1.76 -14.26
CA ASP A 30 1.72 -1.06 -12.98
C ASP A 30 2.43 0.30 -13.06
N VAL A 31 2.16 1.12 -12.06
CA VAL A 31 2.94 2.32 -11.78
C VAL A 31 3.42 2.29 -10.34
N LEU A 32 4.52 2.97 -10.07
CA LEU A 32 5.02 3.16 -8.71
C LEU A 32 4.67 4.57 -8.27
N VAL A 33 4.03 4.68 -7.12
CA VAL A 33 3.58 5.97 -6.57
C VAL A 33 4.38 6.28 -5.31
N ARG A 34 4.96 7.48 -5.27
CA ARG A 34 5.54 8.02 -4.04
C ARG A 34 4.41 8.65 -3.24
N THR A 35 4.09 8.06 -2.11
CA THR A 35 3.02 8.54 -1.24
C THR A 35 3.37 9.90 -0.65
N ALA A 36 2.44 10.84 -0.74
CA ALA A 36 2.53 12.13 -0.07
C ALA A 36 1.57 12.20 1.12
N TYR A 37 0.37 11.69 0.94
CA TYR A 37 -0.68 11.72 1.96
C TYR A 37 -1.43 10.41 1.98
N THR A 38 -1.81 9.98 3.17
CA THR A 38 -2.73 8.86 3.35
C THR A 38 -3.89 9.32 4.22
N SER A 39 -5.04 8.67 4.07
CA SER A 39 -6.15 8.88 4.98
C SER A 39 -6.26 7.68 5.92
N ILE A 40 -6.82 7.93 7.11
CA ILE A 40 -7.06 6.90 8.10
C ILE A 40 -8.56 6.63 8.12
N SER A 41 -8.93 5.37 7.84
CA SER A 41 -10.30 4.89 8.02
C SER A 41 -10.37 4.14 9.35
N ALA A 42 -10.65 4.88 10.41
CA ALA A 42 -10.53 4.37 11.79
C ALA A 42 -11.34 3.09 12.01
N GLY A 43 -12.57 3.03 11.51
CA GLY A 43 -13.41 1.84 11.66
C GLY A 43 -12.85 0.61 10.98
N THR A 44 -12.43 0.75 9.72
CA THR A 44 -11.87 -0.35 8.93
C THR A 44 -10.53 -0.82 9.51
N GLU A 45 -9.65 0.12 9.84
CA GLU A 45 -8.33 -0.22 10.37
C GLU A 45 -8.44 -0.88 11.73
N ARG A 46 -9.40 -0.46 12.55
CA ARG A 46 -9.66 -1.12 13.83
C ARG A 46 -10.16 -2.55 13.64
N MET A 47 -11.02 -2.80 12.66
CA MET A 47 -11.48 -4.14 12.33
C MET A 47 -10.33 -5.04 11.86
N LEU A 48 -9.39 -4.49 11.10
CA LEU A 48 -8.18 -5.23 10.72
C LEU A 48 -7.35 -5.58 11.95
N LEU A 49 -7.14 -4.60 12.83
CA LEU A 49 -6.30 -4.79 14.02
C LEU A 49 -6.85 -5.85 14.95
N ASP A 50 -8.15 -5.85 15.21
CA ASP A 50 -8.76 -6.78 16.17
C ASP A 50 -9.25 -8.09 15.53
N GLY A 51 -9.02 -8.26 14.25
CA GLY A 51 -9.33 -9.50 13.53
C GLY A 51 -10.79 -9.70 13.18
N ARG A 52 -11.61 -8.63 13.18
CA ARG A 52 -13.03 -8.71 12.85
C ARG A 52 -13.35 -8.46 11.38
N MET A 53 -12.35 -8.14 10.57
CA MET A 53 -12.58 -7.89 9.14
C MET A 53 -13.10 -9.16 8.49
N PRO A 54 -14.19 -9.10 7.70
CA PRO A 54 -14.72 -10.27 7.01
C PRO A 54 -13.70 -10.87 6.05
N HIS A 55 -13.63 -12.21 6.02
CA HIS A 55 -12.88 -12.93 5.00
C HIS A 55 -13.43 -12.57 3.60
N PRO A 56 -12.60 -12.47 2.55
CA PRO A 56 -11.19 -12.86 2.47
C PRO A 56 -10.20 -11.71 2.75
N ALA A 57 -10.67 -10.58 3.25
CA ALA A 57 -9.83 -9.40 3.41
C ALA A 57 -8.80 -9.54 4.53
N LEU A 58 -9.03 -10.44 5.50
CA LEU A 58 -8.16 -10.58 6.66
C LEU A 58 -7.12 -11.66 6.45
N LEU A 59 -5.92 -11.24 6.08
CA LEU A 59 -4.73 -12.10 6.01
C LEU A 59 -3.59 -11.38 6.71
N PHE A 60 -3.09 -11.94 7.82
CA PHE A 60 -1.92 -11.42 8.50
C PHE A 60 -0.63 -12.02 7.90
N PRO A 61 0.44 -11.27 7.85
CA PRO A 61 0.58 -9.87 8.19
C PRO A 61 -0.08 -8.95 7.16
N VAL A 62 -0.54 -7.79 7.58
CA VAL A 62 -1.20 -6.83 6.70
C VAL A 62 -0.69 -5.42 6.96
N VAL A 63 -0.60 -4.62 5.91
CA VAL A 63 -0.40 -3.17 6.01
C VAL A 63 -1.77 -2.52 5.95
N PRO A 64 -2.20 -1.84 7.01
CA PRO A 64 -3.50 -1.18 7.00
C PRO A 64 -3.49 0.07 6.13
N GLY A 65 -4.68 0.56 5.81
CA GLY A 65 -4.85 1.73 4.96
C GLY A 65 -5.08 1.35 3.51
N TYR A 66 -5.94 2.09 2.84
CA TYR A 66 -6.27 1.80 1.45
C TYR A 66 -6.44 3.06 0.60
N GLU A 67 -6.18 4.23 1.16
CA GLU A 67 -6.28 5.49 0.42
C GLU A 67 -4.97 6.25 0.48
N THR A 68 -4.47 6.63 -0.70
CA THR A 68 -3.19 7.33 -0.84
C THR A 68 -3.32 8.38 -1.93
N VAL A 69 -2.72 9.52 -1.70
CA VAL A 69 -2.45 10.53 -2.73
C VAL A 69 -0.95 10.65 -2.87
N GLY A 70 -0.46 10.57 -4.08
CA GLY A 70 0.96 10.65 -4.33
C GLY A 70 1.29 10.94 -5.78
N GLN A 71 2.57 10.93 -6.08
CA GLN A 71 3.08 11.23 -7.41
C GLN A 71 3.64 9.96 -8.04
N VAL A 72 3.29 9.74 -9.30
CA VAL A 72 3.82 8.62 -10.07
C VAL A 72 5.29 8.88 -10.37
N VAL A 73 6.17 7.99 -9.92
CA VAL A 73 7.62 8.11 -10.08
C VAL A 73 8.22 7.06 -11.02
N GLN A 74 7.47 6.03 -11.34
CA GLN A 74 7.90 4.99 -12.30
C GLN A 74 6.66 4.39 -12.96
N VAL A 75 6.78 4.10 -14.25
CA VAL A 75 5.70 3.54 -15.06
C VAL A 75 6.19 2.24 -15.69
N GLY A 76 5.41 1.17 -15.56
CA GLY A 76 5.70 -0.11 -16.20
C GLY A 76 5.64 -0.01 -17.73
N ALA A 77 6.26 -0.96 -18.39
CA ALA A 77 6.46 -0.93 -19.86
C ALA A 77 5.15 -0.86 -20.65
N LYS A 78 4.06 -1.39 -20.10
CA LYS A 78 2.73 -1.42 -20.74
C LYS A 78 1.73 -0.46 -20.10
N ALA A 79 2.13 0.34 -19.12
CA ALA A 79 1.28 1.34 -18.52
C ALA A 79 1.36 2.65 -19.31
N PRO A 80 0.33 3.53 -19.21
CA PRO A 80 0.36 4.82 -19.91
C PRO A 80 1.54 5.67 -19.43
N LYS A 81 2.43 6.01 -20.34
CA LYS A 81 3.67 6.75 -20.01
C LYS A 81 3.41 8.19 -19.57
N GLU A 82 2.30 8.77 -19.99
CA GLU A 82 1.88 10.11 -19.60
C GLU A 82 1.52 10.22 -18.12
N LEU A 83 1.37 9.09 -17.43
CA LEU A 83 1.14 9.10 -15.99
C LEU A 83 2.38 9.51 -15.20
N LEU A 84 3.58 9.35 -15.76
CA LEU A 84 4.82 9.71 -15.07
C LEU A 84 4.79 11.17 -14.65
N GLY A 85 5.02 11.43 -13.37
CA GLY A 85 4.99 12.77 -12.81
C GLY A 85 3.60 13.27 -12.39
N GLN A 86 2.54 12.54 -12.72
CA GLN A 86 1.18 12.93 -12.36
C GLN A 86 0.89 12.68 -10.88
N TRP A 87 0.07 13.53 -10.29
CA TRP A 87 -0.49 13.31 -8.97
C TRP A 87 -1.74 12.46 -9.11
N VAL A 88 -1.83 11.42 -8.30
CA VAL A 88 -2.91 10.44 -8.40
C VAL A 88 -3.49 10.09 -7.04
N TYR A 89 -4.74 9.68 -7.05
CA TYR A 89 -5.39 9.03 -5.91
C TYR A 89 -5.37 7.52 -6.16
N VAL A 90 -5.03 6.76 -5.12
CA VAL A 90 -5.01 5.30 -5.19
C VAL A 90 -5.93 4.75 -4.10
N GLY A 91 -6.95 3.99 -4.52
CA GLY A 91 -7.90 3.33 -3.64
C GLY A 91 -7.58 1.86 -3.49
N GLY A 92 -6.55 1.55 -2.74
CA GLY A 92 -6.05 0.18 -2.59
C GLY A 92 -4.85 -0.08 -3.50
N ALA A 93 -3.80 -0.63 -2.94
CA ALA A 93 -2.56 -0.87 -3.66
C ALA A 93 -1.95 -2.22 -3.30
N ARG A 94 -1.28 -2.80 -4.27
CA ARG A 94 -0.37 -3.89 -4.04
C ARG A 94 0.97 -3.27 -3.65
N CYS A 95 1.32 -3.30 -2.39
CA CYS A 95 2.42 -2.46 -1.92
C CYS A 95 3.67 -3.21 -1.49
N PHE A 96 3.57 -4.46 -1.05
CA PHE A 96 4.76 -5.14 -0.52
C PHE A 96 4.59 -6.64 -0.45
N ARG A 97 5.72 -7.27 -0.19
CA ARG A 97 5.79 -8.64 0.29
C ARG A 97 6.80 -8.77 1.38
#